data_ab0947903016647bfb0b9bd1d01daef3
#
_entry.id   ab0947903016647bfb0b9bd1d01daef3
#
_cell.length_a   1.000
_cell.length_b   1.000
_cell.length_c   1.000
_cell.angle_alpha   90.00
_cell.angle_beta   90.00
_cell.angle_gamma   90.00
#
_symmetry.space_group_name_H-M   'P 1'
#
loop_
_entity.id
_entity.type
_entity.pdbx_description
1 polymer ?
#
loop_
_entity_poly.entity_id
_entity_poly.type
_entity_poly.pdbx_seq_one_letter_code
_entity_poly.pdbx_strand_id
1 'polypeptide(L)'
;HSIWAVEHSVVPVEYTSTYPYDDGGRLFKGASQLDHSDPLIWLAFAAAVTTKIRLATGILILPQRNPLIAAKEIASLDRLSNGRLDLGIGVGWLREEFEALGVPFEARGARTDEYLRVLRVLWSETEAQYHGDFVDFGPVYCQPKPSQSSIPILVGGHSDRAARRAGELGDVFFPAERPVETLASLHSAAKQYAEDA
;
A
#
# COMPACT_ATOMS: atom_id res chain seq x y z
N HIS A 1 -9.20 16.95 -6.84
CA HIS A 1 -8.08 16.54 -7.71
C HIS A 1 -6.98 15.92 -6.86
N SER A 2 -6.33 14.88 -7.37
CA SER A 2 -5.26 14.14 -6.72
C SER A 2 -4.13 13.83 -7.70
N ILE A 3 -2.92 13.62 -7.18
CA ILE A 3 -1.76 13.16 -7.91
C ILE A 3 -1.36 11.79 -7.35
N TRP A 4 -0.99 10.87 -8.23
CA TRP A 4 -0.76 9.48 -7.89
C TRP A 4 0.64 9.04 -8.29
N ALA A 5 1.33 8.34 -7.39
CA ALA A 5 2.63 7.72 -7.64
C ALA A 5 2.51 6.20 -7.54
N VAL A 6 3.16 5.51 -8.46
CA VAL A 6 3.24 4.03 -8.51
C VAL A 6 4.56 3.54 -7.94
N GLU A 7 4.67 2.24 -7.65
CA GLU A 7 5.88 1.65 -7.10
C GLU A 7 6.31 0.39 -7.84
N HIS A 8 7.60 0.32 -8.09
CA HIS A 8 8.45 -0.86 -8.08
C HIS A 8 9.79 -0.42 -7.45
N SER A 9 10.22 -1.11 -6.40
CA SER A 9 11.52 -0.82 -5.76
C SER A 9 12.68 -1.15 -6.68
N VAL A 10 12.60 -2.30 -7.35
CA VAL A 10 13.49 -2.76 -8.41
C VAL A 10 12.70 -3.61 -9.40
N VAL A 11 13.07 -3.53 -10.68
CA VAL A 11 12.49 -4.43 -11.69
C VAL A 11 13.61 -5.34 -12.21
N PRO A 12 13.56 -6.66 -11.94
CA PRO A 12 14.53 -7.60 -12.46
C PRO A 12 14.57 -7.57 -14.00
N VAL A 13 15.77 -7.72 -14.57
CA VAL A 13 15.96 -7.74 -16.02
C VAL A 13 15.19 -8.91 -16.66
N GLU A 14 15.24 -10.06 -15.98
CA GLU A 14 14.49 -11.26 -16.36
C GLU A 14 13.62 -11.70 -15.20
N TYR A 15 12.38 -12.10 -15.49
CA TYR A 15 11.45 -12.64 -14.52
C TYR A 15 10.47 -13.61 -15.18
N THR A 16 9.95 -14.55 -14.40
CA THR A 16 8.95 -15.55 -14.81
C THR A 16 7.55 -15.24 -14.30
N SER A 17 7.45 -14.37 -13.30
CA SER A 17 6.18 -13.90 -12.74
C SER A 17 5.29 -13.31 -13.84
N THR A 18 3.99 -13.58 -13.75
CA THR A 18 3.01 -13.08 -14.72
C THR A 18 2.41 -11.77 -14.22
N TYR A 19 2.50 -10.71 -15.04
CA TYR A 19 1.85 -9.43 -14.75
C TYR A 19 0.32 -9.58 -14.82
N PRO A 20 -0.42 -9.28 -13.74
CA PRO A 20 -1.82 -9.63 -13.65
C PRO A 20 -2.77 -8.64 -14.37
N TYR A 21 -2.26 -7.57 -14.95
CA TYR A 21 -3.05 -6.48 -15.54
C TYR A 21 -2.86 -6.32 -17.05
N ASP A 22 -2.19 -7.29 -17.68
CA ASP A 22 -2.00 -7.33 -19.13
C ASP A 22 -2.15 -8.78 -19.63
N ASP A 23 -2.85 -8.97 -20.74
CA ASP A 23 -3.09 -10.30 -21.32
C ASP A 23 -1.80 -11.00 -21.77
N GLY A 24 -0.77 -10.23 -22.12
CA GLY A 24 0.57 -10.74 -22.43
C GLY A 24 1.35 -11.19 -21.19
N GLY A 25 0.85 -10.91 -19.99
CA GLY A 25 1.47 -11.31 -18.72
C GLY A 25 2.81 -10.64 -18.43
N ARG A 26 3.13 -9.56 -19.13
CA ARG A 26 4.37 -8.79 -18.97
C ARG A 26 4.06 -7.32 -18.70
N LEU A 27 4.92 -6.66 -17.93
CA LEU A 27 4.91 -5.20 -17.92
C LEU A 27 5.05 -4.69 -19.36
N PHE A 28 4.38 -3.59 -19.69
CA PHE A 28 4.46 -3.00 -21.02
C PHE A 28 5.93 -2.78 -21.42
N LYS A 29 6.21 -2.89 -22.71
CA LYS A 29 7.57 -2.78 -23.25
C LYS A 29 8.23 -1.47 -22.79
N GLY A 30 9.40 -1.57 -22.17
CA GLY A 30 10.14 -0.43 -21.62
C GLY A 30 9.76 -0.04 -20.18
N ALA A 31 8.73 -0.63 -19.57
CA ALA A 31 8.34 -0.31 -18.20
C ALA A 31 9.47 -0.54 -17.18
N SER A 32 10.26 -1.60 -17.37
CA SER A 32 11.42 -1.90 -16.51
C SER A 32 12.57 -0.89 -16.62
N GLN A 33 12.55 -0.03 -17.61
CA GLN A 33 13.57 1.01 -17.87
C GLN A 33 13.03 2.41 -17.59
N LEU A 34 11.78 2.55 -17.14
CA LEU A 34 11.25 3.85 -16.75
C LEU A 34 11.96 4.37 -15.50
N ASP A 35 12.23 5.65 -15.50
CA ASP A 35 12.78 6.36 -14.34
C ASP A 35 11.64 6.55 -13.32
N HIS A 36 11.52 5.58 -12.41
CA HIS A 36 10.55 5.60 -11.32
C HIS A 36 11.23 6.04 -10.04
N SER A 37 10.85 7.18 -9.53
CA SER A 37 11.24 7.60 -8.19
C SER A 37 10.45 6.83 -7.12
N ASP A 38 11.04 6.65 -5.93
CA ASP A 38 10.26 6.17 -4.78
C ASP A 38 8.99 7.02 -4.59
N PRO A 39 7.81 6.40 -4.43
CA PRO A 39 6.55 7.11 -4.40
C PRO A 39 6.43 8.09 -3.24
N LEU A 40 6.95 7.75 -2.05
CA LEU A 40 6.84 8.63 -0.88
C LEU A 40 7.78 9.84 -1.02
N ILE A 41 8.98 9.65 -1.56
CA ILE A 41 9.92 10.74 -1.85
C ILE A 41 9.34 11.66 -2.91
N TRP A 42 8.84 11.11 -4.02
CA TRP A 42 8.24 11.90 -5.09
C TRP A 42 7.05 12.72 -4.62
N LEU A 43 6.15 12.08 -3.83
CA LEU A 43 4.99 12.77 -3.24
C LEU A 43 5.40 13.83 -2.22
N ALA A 44 6.53 13.68 -1.51
CA ALA A 44 7.05 14.72 -0.62
C ALA A 44 7.48 15.97 -1.39
N PHE A 45 8.13 15.80 -2.56
CA PHE A 45 8.43 16.94 -3.44
C PHE A 45 7.17 17.60 -3.97
N ALA A 46 6.17 16.82 -4.38
CA ALA A 46 4.87 17.36 -4.79
C ALA A 46 4.16 18.10 -3.65
N ALA A 47 4.25 17.58 -2.42
CA ALA A 47 3.71 18.24 -1.22
C ALA A 47 4.33 19.60 -0.97
N ALA A 48 5.65 19.75 -1.18
CA ALA A 48 6.39 20.97 -0.92
C ALA A 48 6.01 22.13 -1.86
N VAL A 49 5.55 21.82 -3.07
CA VAL A 49 5.20 22.84 -4.10
C VAL A 49 3.69 22.98 -4.32
N THR A 50 2.87 22.28 -3.55
CA THR A 50 1.40 22.32 -3.66
C THR A 50 0.76 22.47 -2.28
N THR A 51 -0.48 22.98 -2.23
CA THR A 51 -1.18 23.21 -0.96
C THR A 51 -2.58 22.58 -0.89
N LYS A 52 -3.16 22.16 -2.00
CA LYS A 52 -4.57 21.69 -2.07
C LYS A 52 -4.74 20.30 -2.68
N ILE A 53 -3.86 19.91 -3.61
CA ILE A 53 -3.98 18.64 -4.29
C ILE A 53 -3.74 17.51 -3.30
N ARG A 54 -4.55 16.46 -3.35
CA ARG A 54 -4.32 15.25 -2.56
C ARG A 54 -3.19 14.44 -3.19
N LEU A 55 -2.49 13.71 -2.35
CA LEU A 55 -1.32 12.92 -2.71
C LEU A 55 -1.66 11.46 -2.47
N ALA A 56 -1.47 10.61 -3.46
CA ALA A 56 -1.87 9.22 -3.33
C ALA A 56 -0.82 8.25 -3.88
N THR A 57 -0.71 7.09 -3.29
CA THR A 57 0.03 5.98 -3.88
C THR A 57 -0.94 5.07 -4.65
N GLY A 58 -0.59 4.70 -5.86
CA GLY A 58 -1.44 3.82 -6.66
C GLY A 58 -0.65 2.66 -7.29
N ILE A 59 -0.05 1.83 -6.48
CA ILE A 59 -0.07 1.55 -5.03
C ILE A 59 1.34 1.45 -4.45
N LEU A 60 1.47 1.52 -3.12
CA LEU A 60 2.68 1.15 -2.37
C LEU A 60 2.67 -0.37 -2.13
N ILE A 61 3.77 -1.07 -2.42
CA ILE A 61 3.88 -2.51 -2.17
C ILE A 61 4.27 -2.74 -0.71
N LEU A 62 3.29 -2.63 0.18
CA LEU A 62 3.50 -2.58 1.63
C LEU A 62 4.33 -3.75 2.19
N PRO A 63 4.11 -5.03 1.80
CA PRO A 63 4.83 -6.16 2.42
C PRO A 63 6.32 -6.24 2.05
N GLN A 64 6.82 -5.41 1.14
CA GLN A 64 8.24 -5.30 0.82
C GLN A 64 9.01 -4.38 1.77
N ARG A 65 8.31 -3.56 2.55
CA ARG A 65 8.92 -2.55 3.43
C ARG A 65 8.94 -3.02 4.88
N ASN A 66 9.88 -2.50 5.67
CA ASN A 66 9.77 -2.63 7.12
C ASN A 66 8.60 -1.77 7.62
N PRO A 67 7.60 -2.33 8.34
CA PRO A 67 6.37 -1.63 8.68
C PRO A 67 6.58 -0.48 9.66
N LEU A 68 7.60 -0.53 10.54
CA LEU A 68 7.89 0.56 11.47
C LEU A 68 8.49 1.76 10.72
N ILE A 69 9.39 1.49 9.76
CA ILE A 69 9.97 2.53 8.91
C ILE A 69 8.88 3.13 8.02
N ALA A 70 8.08 2.29 7.37
CA ALA A 70 6.97 2.73 6.53
C ALA A 70 5.96 3.58 7.32
N ALA A 71 5.59 3.18 8.55
CA ALA A 71 4.71 3.96 9.41
C ALA A 71 5.22 5.38 9.65
N LYS A 72 6.54 5.51 9.91
CA LYS A 72 7.19 6.80 10.11
C LYS A 72 7.23 7.64 8.84
N GLU A 73 7.60 7.07 7.72
CA GLU A 73 7.68 7.75 6.42
C GLU A 73 6.31 8.29 6.00
N ILE A 74 5.29 7.44 6.07
CA ILE A 74 3.91 7.77 5.71
C ILE A 74 3.35 8.86 6.64
N ALA A 75 3.52 8.73 7.96
CA ALA A 75 3.09 9.75 8.92
C ALA A 75 3.82 11.08 8.72
N SER A 76 5.11 11.04 8.37
CA SER A 76 5.89 12.24 8.07
C SER A 76 5.36 12.94 6.82
N LEU A 77 5.09 12.21 5.75
CA LEU A 77 4.51 12.75 4.52
C LEU A 77 3.12 13.36 4.77
N ASP A 78 2.27 12.66 5.53
CA ASP A 78 0.96 13.18 5.90
C ASP A 78 1.06 14.48 6.71
N ARG A 79 1.96 14.52 7.69
CA ARG A 79 2.24 15.70 8.51
C ARG A 79 2.74 16.88 7.68
N LEU A 80 3.75 16.66 6.83
CA LEU A 80 4.36 17.70 5.99
C LEU A 80 3.40 18.20 4.91
N SER A 81 2.47 17.36 4.47
CA SER A 81 1.45 17.74 3.49
C SER A 81 0.19 18.35 4.11
N ASN A 82 0.10 18.51 5.44
CA ASN A 82 -1.08 18.97 6.16
C ASN A 82 -2.31 18.06 5.92
N GLY A 83 -2.14 16.75 6.05
CA GLY A 83 -3.23 15.79 5.98
C GLY A 83 -3.80 15.57 4.57
N ARG A 84 -2.96 15.63 3.54
CA ARG A 84 -3.39 15.43 2.16
C ARG A 84 -3.08 14.05 1.59
N LEU A 85 -2.55 13.12 2.41
CA LEU A 85 -2.17 11.78 1.95
C LEU A 85 -3.35 10.82 1.92
N ASP A 86 -3.46 10.07 0.83
CA ASP A 86 -4.28 8.87 0.65
C ASP A 86 -3.33 7.69 0.39
N LEU A 87 -3.31 6.71 1.29
CA LEU A 87 -2.37 5.58 1.19
C LEU A 87 -2.99 4.43 0.41
N GLY A 88 -2.69 4.33 -0.87
CA GLY A 88 -3.02 3.15 -1.66
C GLY A 88 -1.96 2.06 -1.46
N ILE A 89 -2.40 0.86 -1.10
CA ILE A 89 -1.52 -0.29 -0.83
C ILE A 89 -1.86 -1.49 -1.72
N GLY A 90 -0.86 -2.31 -1.97
CA GLY A 90 -1.01 -3.60 -2.63
C GLY A 90 -0.07 -4.65 -2.06
N VAL A 91 -0.31 -5.90 -2.43
CA VAL A 91 0.48 -7.06 -1.93
C VAL A 91 1.69 -7.38 -2.82
N GLY A 92 1.79 -6.80 -4.00
CA GLY A 92 2.83 -7.11 -4.99
C GLY A 92 2.56 -8.42 -5.76
N TRP A 93 3.05 -8.47 -6.98
CA TRP A 93 2.88 -9.60 -7.91
C TRP A 93 4.22 -10.22 -8.36
N LEU A 94 5.29 -9.44 -8.39
CA LEU A 94 6.59 -9.78 -8.95
C LEU A 94 7.46 -10.49 -7.90
N ARG A 95 7.48 -11.83 -7.93
CA ARG A 95 8.24 -12.66 -6.99
C ARG A 95 9.72 -12.28 -6.97
N GLU A 96 10.31 -12.10 -8.13
CA GLU A 96 11.73 -11.82 -8.30
C GLU A 96 12.15 -10.47 -7.67
N GLU A 97 11.23 -9.52 -7.59
CA GLU A 97 11.44 -8.28 -6.84
C GLU A 97 11.54 -8.54 -5.33
N PHE A 98 10.63 -9.36 -4.78
CA PHE A 98 10.70 -9.78 -3.37
C PHE A 98 12.01 -10.50 -3.05
N GLU A 99 12.44 -11.40 -3.93
CA GLU A 99 13.70 -12.13 -3.78
C GLU A 99 14.90 -11.18 -3.79
N ALA A 100 14.93 -10.22 -4.71
CA ALA A 100 15.99 -9.21 -4.77
C ALA A 100 16.06 -8.32 -3.50
N LEU A 101 14.91 -8.07 -2.87
CA LEU A 101 14.80 -7.32 -1.63
C LEU A 101 15.06 -8.19 -0.37
N GLY A 102 15.25 -9.50 -0.52
CA GLY A 102 15.40 -10.41 0.60
C GLY A 102 14.12 -10.61 1.42
N VAL A 103 12.95 -10.35 0.84
CA VAL A 103 11.66 -10.47 1.50
C VAL A 103 10.93 -11.72 0.98
N PRO A 104 10.42 -12.62 1.86
CA PRO A 104 9.67 -13.78 1.42
C PRO A 104 8.42 -13.39 0.63
N PHE A 105 8.25 -13.95 -0.56
CA PHE A 105 7.06 -13.73 -1.40
C PHE A 105 5.82 -14.43 -0.82
N GLU A 106 6.04 -15.58 -0.19
CA GLU A 106 5.00 -16.36 0.47
C GLU A 106 4.39 -15.56 1.63
N ALA A 107 3.12 -15.84 1.91
CA ALA A 107 2.36 -15.16 2.97
C ALA A 107 2.31 -13.62 2.85
N ARG A 108 2.71 -13.02 1.70
CA ARG A 108 2.70 -11.55 1.52
C ARG A 108 1.33 -10.93 1.78
N GLY A 109 0.23 -11.66 1.50
CA GLY A 109 -1.12 -11.22 1.83
C GLY A 109 -1.35 -11.11 3.34
N ALA A 110 -1.07 -12.17 4.10
CA ALA A 110 -1.19 -12.19 5.55
C ALA A 110 -0.25 -11.17 6.20
N ARG A 111 0.97 -11.04 5.67
CA ARG A 111 1.92 -10.02 6.10
C ARG A 111 1.38 -8.60 5.87
N THR A 112 0.73 -8.35 4.73
CA THR A 112 0.08 -7.06 4.47
C THR A 112 -1.03 -6.78 5.48
N ASP A 113 -1.86 -7.79 5.79
CA ASP A 113 -2.95 -7.67 6.75
C ASP A 113 -2.45 -7.29 8.15
N GLU A 114 -1.36 -7.92 8.57
CA GLU A 114 -0.70 -7.60 9.84
C GLU A 114 -0.04 -6.21 9.81
N TYR A 115 0.65 -5.87 8.73
CA TYR A 115 1.28 -4.56 8.58
C TYR A 115 0.28 -3.41 8.60
N LEU A 116 -0.92 -3.58 8.05
CA LEU A 116 -1.98 -2.57 8.15
C LEU A 116 -2.39 -2.33 9.62
N ARG A 117 -2.52 -3.38 10.42
CA ARG A 117 -2.80 -3.25 11.86
C ARG A 117 -1.65 -2.55 12.59
N VAL A 118 -0.40 -2.92 12.29
CA VAL A 118 0.81 -2.29 12.84
C VAL A 118 0.84 -0.79 12.52
N LEU A 119 0.55 -0.39 11.28
CA LEU A 119 0.48 1.02 10.90
C LEU A 119 -0.56 1.77 11.76
N ARG A 120 -1.77 1.21 11.92
CA ARG A 120 -2.83 1.82 12.73
C ARG A 120 -2.39 2.01 14.19
N VAL A 121 -1.79 0.98 14.79
CA VAL A 121 -1.25 1.03 16.16
C VAL A 121 -0.16 2.09 16.30
N LEU A 122 0.83 2.09 15.38
CA LEU A 122 1.93 3.07 15.41
C LEU A 122 1.45 4.51 15.21
N TRP A 123 0.36 4.75 14.50
CA TRP A 123 -0.20 6.09 14.27
C TRP A 123 -1.10 6.57 15.40
N SER A 124 -1.82 5.68 16.10
CA SER A 124 -2.79 6.05 17.12
C SER A 124 -2.22 6.05 18.54
N GLU A 125 -1.41 5.06 18.91
CA GLU A 125 -0.97 4.87 20.28
C GLU A 125 0.28 5.68 20.64
N THR A 126 0.33 6.24 21.84
CA THR A 126 1.49 6.99 22.33
C THR A 126 2.68 6.07 22.54
N GLU A 127 2.47 4.96 23.26
CA GLU A 127 3.42 3.88 23.49
C GLU A 127 2.89 2.66 22.73
N ALA A 128 3.29 2.53 21.46
CA ALA A 128 2.83 1.48 20.57
C ALA A 128 3.57 0.18 20.86
N GLN A 129 2.85 -0.93 20.91
CA GLN A 129 3.41 -2.29 20.96
C GLN A 129 2.58 -3.21 20.09
N TYR A 130 3.21 -4.27 19.58
CA TYR A 130 2.52 -5.24 18.73
C TYR A 130 3.18 -6.61 18.82
N HIS A 131 2.36 -7.66 18.89
CA HIS A 131 2.80 -9.06 18.93
C HIS A 131 2.02 -9.86 17.90
N GLY A 132 2.65 -10.21 16.79
CA GLY A 132 2.05 -10.93 15.67
C GLY A 132 2.99 -11.96 15.07
N ASP A 133 2.60 -12.52 13.94
CA ASP A 133 3.35 -13.57 13.25
C ASP A 133 4.53 -13.03 12.44
N PHE A 134 4.43 -11.80 11.95
CA PHE A 134 5.43 -11.13 11.09
C PHE A 134 6.11 -9.96 11.77
N VAL A 135 5.50 -9.39 12.80
CA VAL A 135 5.99 -8.20 13.50
C VAL A 135 5.82 -8.40 14.99
N ASP A 136 6.92 -8.22 15.72
CA ASP A 136 6.94 -8.28 17.18
C ASP A 136 7.81 -7.14 17.71
N PHE A 137 7.24 -6.28 18.54
CA PHE A 137 7.98 -5.22 19.25
C PHE A 137 7.27 -4.80 20.52
N GLY A 138 8.08 -4.52 21.56
CA GLY A 138 7.64 -3.94 22.81
C GLY A 138 7.31 -2.44 22.69
N PRO A 139 7.01 -1.74 23.79
CA PRO A 139 6.58 -0.34 23.76
C PRO A 139 7.62 0.57 23.07
N VAL A 140 7.15 1.31 22.04
CA VAL A 140 7.96 2.29 21.29
C VAL A 140 7.18 3.58 21.05
N TYR A 141 7.90 4.69 20.92
CA TYR A 141 7.36 5.96 20.45
C TYR A 141 7.57 6.05 18.93
N CYS A 142 6.49 6.16 18.17
CA CYS A 142 6.54 6.46 16.74
C CYS A 142 6.06 7.88 16.49
N GLN A 143 6.98 8.78 16.18
CA GLN A 143 6.72 10.20 15.92
C GLN A 143 7.31 10.62 14.56
N PRO A 144 6.67 11.57 13.81
CA PRO A 144 5.44 12.27 14.18
C PRO A 144 4.20 11.37 14.04
N LYS A 145 3.12 11.74 14.72
CA LYS A 145 1.79 11.20 14.39
C LYS A 145 1.26 11.86 13.12
N PRO A 146 0.38 11.22 12.35
CA PRO A 146 -0.29 11.84 11.22
C PRO A 146 -1.01 13.15 11.59
N SER A 147 -1.24 14.02 10.61
CA SER A 147 -2.11 15.19 10.75
C SER A 147 -3.58 14.80 10.68
N GLN A 148 -3.90 13.81 9.87
CA GLN A 148 -5.23 13.23 9.79
C GLN A 148 -5.49 12.37 11.04
N SER A 149 -6.72 12.34 11.55
CA SER A 149 -7.12 11.42 12.62
C SER A 149 -6.96 9.96 12.22
N SER A 150 -7.12 9.67 10.93
CA SER A 150 -6.83 8.41 10.28
C SER A 150 -6.39 8.70 8.84
N ILE A 151 -5.24 8.20 8.41
CA ILE A 151 -4.84 8.24 7.00
C ILE A 151 -5.74 7.26 6.24
N PRO A 152 -6.47 7.69 5.18
CA PRO A 152 -7.27 6.78 4.37
C PRO A 152 -6.40 5.71 3.72
N ILE A 153 -6.77 4.44 3.90
CA ILE A 153 -6.09 3.29 3.31
C ILE A 153 -6.93 2.75 2.16
N LEU A 154 -6.39 2.84 0.94
CA LEU A 154 -7.00 2.35 -0.27
C LEU A 154 -6.37 1.00 -0.61
N VAL A 155 -7.16 -0.07 -0.61
CA VAL A 155 -6.65 -1.41 -0.86
C VAL A 155 -6.78 -1.77 -2.34
N GLY A 156 -5.63 -1.91 -2.99
CA GLY A 156 -5.52 -2.31 -4.39
C GLY A 156 -5.68 -3.81 -4.61
N GLY A 157 -6.13 -4.16 -5.82
CA GLY A 157 -6.25 -5.55 -6.25
C GLY A 157 -7.60 -5.86 -6.87
N HIS A 158 -7.75 -7.10 -7.37
CA HIS A 158 -8.95 -7.51 -8.13
C HIS A 158 -9.39 -8.95 -7.77
N SER A 159 -9.14 -9.37 -6.55
CA SER A 159 -9.53 -10.68 -6.02
C SER A 159 -10.45 -10.51 -4.81
N ASP A 160 -11.18 -11.58 -4.47
CA ASP A 160 -11.99 -11.62 -3.25
C ASP A 160 -11.15 -11.35 -1.99
N ARG A 161 -9.90 -11.85 -1.93
CA ARG A 161 -8.96 -11.54 -0.84
C ARG A 161 -8.64 -10.06 -0.73
N ALA A 162 -8.56 -9.34 -1.86
CA ALA A 162 -8.34 -7.89 -1.84
C ALA A 162 -9.62 -7.15 -1.40
N ALA A 163 -10.79 -7.59 -1.87
CA ALA A 163 -12.08 -7.05 -1.42
C ALA A 163 -12.29 -7.25 0.09
N ARG A 164 -11.98 -8.44 0.60
CA ARG A 164 -12.02 -8.75 2.03
C ARG A 164 -11.08 -7.84 2.84
N ARG A 165 -9.82 -7.72 2.42
CA ARG A 165 -8.85 -6.81 3.07
C ARG A 165 -9.34 -5.37 3.08
N ALA A 166 -9.95 -4.92 1.98
CA ALA A 166 -10.51 -3.57 1.90
C ALA A 166 -11.65 -3.37 2.90
N GLY A 167 -12.54 -4.35 3.03
CA GLY A 167 -13.64 -4.29 3.99
C GLY A 167 -13.19 -4.35 5.45
N GLU A 168 -12.28 -5.29 5.78
CA GLU A 168 -11.87 -5.54 7.16
C GLU A 168 -10.80 -4.54 7.66
N LEU A 169 -9.90 -4.08 6.81
CA LEU A 169 -8.68 -3.35 7.22
C LEU A 169 -8.46 -2.03 6.48
N GLY A 170 -9.15 -1.80 5.39
CA GLY A 170 -9.05 -0.59 4.57
C GLY A 170 -10.21 0.38 4.79
N ASP A 171 -10.13 1.52 4.13
CA ASP A 171 -11.20 2.53 4.09
C ASP A 171 -11.83 2.61 2.70
N VAL A 172 -11.09 2.19 1.66
CA VAL A 172 -11.54 2.23 0.25
C VAL A 172 -11.06 0.97 -0.48
N PHE A 173 -11.94 0.36 -1.26
CA PHE A 173 -11.56 -0.66 -2.22
C PHE A 173 -11.14 0.02 -3.53
N PHE A 174 -9.91 -0.21 -3.97
CA PHE A 174 -9.28 0.37 -5.16
C PHE A 174 -8.90 -0.73 -6.16
N PRO A 175 -9.88 -1.33 -6.85
CA PRO A 175 -9.63 -2.43 -7.77
C PRO A 175 -8.90 -1.96 -9.03
N ALA A 176 -8.04 -2.83 -9.58
CA ALA A 176 -7.51 -2.66 -10.92
C ALA A 176 -8.60 -2.88 -11.97
N GLU A 177 -8.33 -2.45 -13.22
CA GLU A 177 -9.25 -2.58 -14.36
C GLU A 177 -9.71 -4.04 -14.56
N ARG A 178 -11.02 -4.22 -14.60
CA ARG A 178 -11.73 -5.50 -14.84
C ARG A 178 -13.09 -5.19 -15.47
N PRO A 179 -13.77 -6.20 -16.08
CA PRO A 179 -15.14 -6.05 -16.53
C PRO A 179 -16.06 -5.49 -15.42
N VAL A 180 -17.01 -4.65 -15.80
CA VAL A 180 -17.88 -3.92 -14.86
C VAL A 180 -18.61 -4.86 -13.90
N GLU A 181 -19.06 -6.01 -14.39
CA GLU A 181 -19.75 -7.03 -13.59
C GLU A 181 -18.85 -7.60 -12.48
N THR A 182 -17.60 -7.85 -12.82
CA THR A 182 -16.59 -8.32 -11.84
C THR A 182 -16.30 -7.23 -10.80
N LEU A 183 -16.14 -5.97 -11.23
CA LEU A 183 -15.92 -4.85 -10.31
C LEU A 183 -17.11 -4.66 -9.38
N ALA A 184 -18.35 -4.75 -9.90
CA ALA A 184 -19.57 -4.63 -9.11
C ALA A 184 -19.67 -5.74 -8.05
N SER A 185 -19.36 -6.98 -8.42
CA SER A 185 -19.34 -8.12 -7.50
C SER A 185 -18.30 -7.94 -6.39
N LEU A 186 -17.07 -7.60 -6.74
CA LEU A 186 -15.98 -7.36 -5.76
C LEU A 186 -16.29 -6.18 -4.84
N HIS A 187 -16.88 -5.12 -5.36
CA HIS A 187 -17.29 -3.97 -4.55
C HIS A 187 -18.39 -4.32 -3.55
N SER A 188 -19.37 -5.14 -3.98
CA SER A 188 -20.42 -5.66 -3.09
C SER A 188 -19.83 -6.55 -2.00
N ALA A 189 -18.89 -7.43 -2.36
CA ALA A 189 -18.19 -8.27 -1.40
C ALA A 189 -17.40 -7.42 -0.37
N ALA A 190 -16.67 -6.41 -0.82
CA ALA A 190 -15.94 -5.52 0.09
C ALA A 190 -16.85 -4.80 1.08
N LYS A 191 -18.04 -4.36 0.65
CA LYS A 191 -19.04 -3.77 1.55
C LYS A 191 -19.53 -4.78 2.58
N GLN A 192 -19.84 -6.01 2.15
CA GLN A 192 -20.29 -7.06 3.07
C GLN A 192 -19.21 -7.36 4.12
N TYR A 193 -17.95 -7.50 3.72
CA TYR A 193 -16.84 -7.70 4.67
C TYR A 193 -16.68 -6.53 5.65
N ALA A 194 -16.98 -5.30 5.23
CA ALA A 194 -16.94 -4.14 6.14
C ALA A 194 -18.12 -4.11 7.12
N GLU A 195 -19.28 -4.66 6.76
CA GLU A 195 -20.44 -4.79 7.65
C GLU A 195 -20.27 -5.90 8.67
N ASP A 196 -19.49 -6.95 8.32
CA ASP A 196 -19.25 -8.13 9.16
C ASP A 196 -18.07 -7.94 10.13
N ALA A 197 -17.23 -6.90 9.97
CA ALA A 197 -16.02 -6.61 10.75
C ALA A 197 -16.27 -5.72 11.97
#